data_e050436d4d8d5c5f7982509616805c74
#
_entry.id   e050436d4d8d5c5f7982509616805c74
#
_cell.length_a   1.000
_cell.length_b   1.000
_cell.length_c   1.000
_cell.angle_alpha   90.00
_cell.angle_beta   90.00
_cell.angle_gamma   90.00
#
_symmetry.space_group_name_H-M   'P 1'
#
loop_
_entity.id
_entity.type
_entity.pdbx_description
1 polymer ?
#
loop_
_entity_poly.entity_id
_entity_poly.type
_entity_poly.pdbx_seq_one_letter_code
_entity_poly.pdbx_strand_id
1 'polypeptide(L)'
;MNTGSVSLYIAILLLMSCDPSAVESSPSDAAHGTHGTVQDPEPTAAEGVAGVALDHGNRWQANAETNSGIATMTGLLEGYPGNGIAAADLKDTLEAEFALIFERCTMTGEAHEQLHNYLKPLPSMLRDLPTDAPQDGHEAILGHLRKYGTYFE
;
A
#
# COMPACT_ATOMS: atom_id res chain seq x y z
N MET A 1 37.83 -4.89 30.30
CA MET A 1 37.36 -5.86 31.31
C MET A 1 36.00 -5.36 31.78
N ASN A 2 34.93 -5.87 31.26
CA ASN A 2 33.64 -5.89 31.92
C ASN A 2 32.75 -6.98 31.26
N THR A 3 32.65 -8.05 32.00
CA THR A 3 31.83 -9.23 31.77
C THR A 3 30.45 -9.00 32.40
N GLY A 4 29.42 -9.47 31.76
CA GLY A 4 28.11 -9.66 32.37
C GLY A 4 27.01 -9.38 31.32
N SER A 5 26.11 -10.17 31.04
CA SER A 5 25.37 -11.21 31.73
C SER A 5 24.41 -11.81 30.69
N VAL A 6 24.49 -13.09 30.51
CA VAL A 6 23.55 -13.88 29.70
C VAL A 6 22.24 -14.01 30.51
N SER A 7 21.14 -13.53 29.99
CA SER A 7 19.81 -13.80 30.57
C SER A 7 19.00 -14.68 29.63
N LEU A 8 18.91 -15.91 30.07
CA LEU A 8 18.17 -17.02 29.54
C LEU A 8 16.68 -16.83 29.88
N TYR A 9 15.80 -16.69 28.92
CA TYR A 9 14.36 -16.79 29.15
C TYR A 9 13.76 -17.99 28.46
N ILE A 10 13.24 -18.80 29.32
CA ILE A 10 12.62 -20.11 29.18
C ILE A 10 11.31 -20.02 28.37
N ALA A 11 11.17 -21.01 27.48
CA ALA A 11 9.97 -21.35 26.75
C ALA A 11 8.76 -21.68 27.66
N ILE A 12 7.60 -21.18 27.31
CA ILE A 12 6.33 -21.77 27.74
C ILE A 12 5.50 -22.08 26.49
N LEU A 13 5.43 -23.36 26.17
CA LEU A 13 4.43 -23.96 25.29
C LEU A 13 3.10 -23.98 26.02
N LEU A 14 2.07 -23.42 25.42
CA LEU A 14 0.69 -23.75 25.72
C LEU A 14 -0.02 -24.26 24.48
N LEU A 15 -0.19 -25.56 24.45
CA LEU A 15 -1.07 -26.32 23.57
C LEU A 15 -2.52 -26.03 23.99
N MET A 16 -3.32 -25.49 23.07
CA MET A 16 -4.76 -25.59 23.16
C MET A 16 -5.31 -26.24 21.89
N SER A 17 -5.61 -27.51 22.05
CA SER A 17 -6.54 -28.26 21.22
C SER A 17 -7.94 -27.71 21.39
N CYS A 18 -8.67 -27.52 20.31
CA CYS A 18 -10.13 -27.56 20.31
C CYS A 18 -10.63 -28.26 19.05
N ASP A 19 -11.48 -29.20 19.32
CA ASP A 19 -12.12 -30.24 18.56
C ASP A 19 -13.06 -29.73 17.44
N PRO A 20 -13.28 -30.53 16.38
CA PRO A 20 -14.27 -30.22 15.36
C PRO A 20 -15.60 -30.91 15.69
N SER A 21 -16.67 -30.13 15.80
CA SER A 21 -18.03 -30.69 15.80
C SER A 21 -18.68 -30.52 14.45
N ALA A 22 -18.84 -31.63 13.78
CA ALA A 22 -19.73 -31.83 12.65
C ALA A 22 -21.20 -31.73 13.10
N VAL A 23 -22.03 -31.05 12.32
CA VAL A 23 -23.47 -31.32 12.24
C VAL A 23 -23.93 -31.26 10.80
N GLU A 24 -24.53 -32.31 10.47
CA GLU A 24 -25.11 -32.84 9.27
C GLU A 24 -26.47 -32.21 8.88
N SER A 25 -26.78 -32.36 7.60
CA SER A 25 -28.09 -32.60 6.96
C SER A 25 -28.84 -31.44 6.34
N SER A 26 -28.77 -31.36 5.07
CA SER A 26 -29.71 -31.47 3.90
C SER A 26 -31.23 -31.60 4.16
N PRO A 27 -32.06 -31.53 3.06
CA PRO A 27 -32.28 -30.51 2.02
C PRO A 27 -33.80 -30.16 1.93
N SER A 28 -34.16 -29.12 1.23
CA SER A 28 -35.48 -29.01 0.50
C SER A 28 -35.47 -27.81 -0.43
N ASP A 29 -35.44 -28.06 -1.63
CA ASP A 29 -36.39 -27.92 -2.74
C ASP A 29 -37.07 -26.56 -2.99
N ALA A 30 -36.91 -26.19 -4.24
CA ALA A 30 -37.88 -25.60 -5.18
C ALA A 30 -37.97 -24.06 -5.32
N ALA A 31 -37.68 -23.69 -6.54
CA ALA A 31 -38.43 -22.80 -7.44
C ALA A 31 -38.03 -21.33 -7.58
N HIS A 32 -37.45 -21.08 -8.77
CA HIS A 32 -37.74 -19.97 -9.68
C HIS A 32 -37.73 -18.52 -9.17
N GLY A 33 -36.72 -17.81 -9.64
CA GLY A 33 -36.73 -16.36 -9.73
C GLY A 33 -35.56 -15.91 -10.58
N THR A 34 -35.73 -15.90 -11.90
CA THR A 34 -34.83 -15.25 -12.85
C THR A 34 -34.89 -13.74 -12.60
N HIS A 35 -33.96 -13.24 -11.76
CA HIS A 35 -33.64 -11.83 -11.79
C HIS A 35 -32.29 -11.71 -12.48
N GLY A 36 -32.40 -11.27 -13.75
CA GLY A 36 -31.27 -10.75 -14.49
C GLY A 36 -30.67 -9.57 -13.70
N THR A 37 -29.63 -9.83 -12.95
CA THR A 37 -28.72 -8.79 -12.51
C THR A 37 -28.06 -8.23 -13.76
N VAL A 38 -28.51 -7.03 -14.15
CA VAL A 38 -27.71 -6.16 -14.99
C VAL A 38 -26.44 -5.92 -14.17
N GLN A 39 -25.39 -6.67 -14.46
CA GLN A 39 -24.06 -6.35 -14.01
C GLN A 39 -23.69 -5.06 -14.73
N ASP A 40 -23.74 -3.95 -13.99
CA ASP A 40 -22.95 -2.79 -14.36
C ASP A 40 -21.52 -3.29 -14.61
N PRO A 41 -20.88 -2.89 -15.73
CA PRO A 41 -19.50 -3.27 -15.97
C PRO A 41 -18.66 -2.67 -14.82
N GLU A 42 -18.24 -3.54 -13.89
CA GLU A 42 -17.18 -3.18 -12.95
C GLU A 42 -16.03 -2.58 -13.77
N PRO A 43 -15.55 -1.39 -13.39
CA PRO A 43 -14.38 -0.81 -14.04
C PRO A 43 -13.26 -1.85 -13.97
N THR A 44 -12.78 -2.24 -15.12
CA THR A 44 -11.73 -3.24 -15.31
C THR A 44 -10.61 -3.02 -14.30
N ALA A 45 -10.40 -3.99 -13.43
CA ALA A 45 -9.42 -3.99 -12.32
C ALA A 45 -7.95 -3.85 -12.76
N ALA A 46 -7.69 -3.51 -14.03
CA ALA A 46 -6.35 -3.39 -14.60
C ALA A 46 -5.70 -2.00 -14.41
N GLU A 47 -6.45 -0.96 -14.03
CA GLU A 47 -5.91 0.42 -13.95
C GLU A 47 -5.88 1.01 -12.53
N GLY A 48 -6.57 0.41 -11.57
CA GLY A 48 -6.68 0.89 -10.20
C GLY A 48 -5.51 0.48 -9.29
N VAL A 49 -5.43 1.09 -8.10
CA VAL A 49 -4.58 0.62 -7.01
C VAL A 49 -5.40 -0.33 -6.14
N ALA A 50 -4.91 -1.57 -5.97
CA ALA A 50 -5.64 -2.61 -5.25
C ALA A 50 -5.97 -2.16 -3.81
N GLY A 51 -7.24 -2.29 -3.42
CA GLY A 51 -7.71 -1.93 -2.08
C GLY A 51 -7.96 -0.45 -1.85
N VAL A 52 -7.83 0.40 -2.88
CA VAL A 52 -8.15 1.83 -2.79
C VAL A 52 -9.46 2.12 -3.52
N ALA A 53 -10.40 2.73 -2.81
CA ALA A 53 -11.69 3.14 -3.33
C ALA A 53 -11.84 4.67 -3.28
N LEU A 54 -12.73 5.21 -4.08
CA LEU A 54 -13.15 6.62 -4.03
C LEU A 54 -14.19 6.83 -2.91
N ASP A 55 -14.29 8.05 -2.41
CA ASP A 55 -15.35 8.50 -1.50
C ASP A 55 -16.64 8.74 -2.30
N HIS A 56 -17.47 7.71 -2.41
CA HIS A 56 -18.71 7.77 -3.20
C HIS A 56 -18.53 8.37 -4.60
N GLY A 57 -17.40 8.06 -5.25
CA GLY A 57 -17.05 8.60 -6.56
C GLY A 57 -16.23 9.90 -6.54
N ASN A 58 -15.98 10.47 -5.38
CA ASN A 58 -15.13 11.65 -5.19
C ASN A 58 -13.72 11.26 -4.74
N ARG A 59 -12.77 12.16 -4.89
CA ARG A 59 -11.44 12.00 -4.35
C ARG A 59 -11.43 12.31 -2.84
N TRP A 60 -10.56 11.61 -2.11
CA TRP A 60 -10.31 11.87 -0.70
C TRP A 60 -9.51 13.15 -0.52
N GLN A 61 -9.85 13.91 0.50
CA GLN A 61 -9.04 15.07 0.90
C GLN A 61 -7.80 14.59 1.63
N ALA A 62 -6.62 14.88 1.08
CA ALA A 62 -5.35 14.61 1.74
C ALA A 62 -4.79 15.89 2.38
N ASN A 63 -3.98 15.72 3.44
CA ASN A 63 -3.29 16.87 4.02
C ASN A 63 -2.15 17.36 3.09
N ALA A 64 -1.81 18.64 3.22
CA ALA A 64 -0.87 19.31 2.33
C ALA A 64 0.52 18.63 2.30
N GLU A 65 0.97 18.09 3.44
CA GLU A 65 2.26 17.42 3.58
C GLU A 65 2.29 16.10 2.80
N THR A 66 1.18 15.34 2.82
CA THR A 66 1.04 14.12 2.01
C THR A 66 1.06 14.46 0.52
N ASN A 67 0.26 15.45 0.09
CA ASN A 67 0.26 15.91 -1.30
C ASN A 67 1.66 16.36 -1.75
N SER A 68 2.37 17.11 -0.91
CA SER A 68 3.73 17.59 -1.19
C SER A 68 4.74 16.46 -1.29
N GLY A 69 4.70 15.48 -0.36
CA GLY A 69 5.61 14.34 -0.36
C GLY A 69 5.45 13.48 -1.63
N ILE A 70 4.21 13.16 -2.02
CA ILE A 70 3.93 12.42 -3.26
C ILE A 70 4.41 13.21 -4.49
N ALA A 71 4.17 14.53 -4.54
CA ALA A 71 4.63 15.37 -5.62
C ALA A 71 6.16 15.42 -5.70
N THR A 72 6.85 15.51 -4.55
CA THR A 72 8.32 15.50 -4.47
C THR A 72 8.88 14.18 -5.00
N MET A 73 8.37 13.03 -4.54
CA MET A 73 8.80 11.72 -5.02
C MET A 73 8.57 11.57 -6.53
N THR A 74 7.42 12.01 -7.02
CA THR A 74 7.10 11.99 -8.46
C THR A 74 8.10 12.84 -9.24
N GLY A 75 8.36 14.06 -8.80
CA GLY A 75 9.30 14.99 -9.47
C GLY A 75 10.74 14.47 -9.47
N LEU A 76 11.20 13.82 -8.40
CA LEU A 76 12.52 13.17 -8.34
C LEU A 76 12.67 12.11 -9.43
N LEU A 77 11.66 11.26 -9.56
CA LEU A 77 11.65 10.20 -10.57
C LEU A 77 11.50 10.76 -11.99
N GLU A 78 10.62 11.72 -12.23
CA GLU A 78 10.44 12.35 -13.55
C GLU A 78 11.69 13.09 -14.01
N GLY A 79 12.45 13.65 -13.08
CA GLY A 79 13.70 14.36 -13.39
C GLY A 79 14.89 13.43 -13.61
N TYR A 80 14.86 12.20 -13.14
CA TYR A 80 15.98 11.28 -13.22
C TYR A 80 16.14 10.68 -14.64
N PRO A 81 17.37 10.53 -15.18
CA PRO A 81 18.68 10.90 -14.60
C PRO A 81 19.09 12.36 -14.83
N GLY A 82 18.26 13.18 -15.45
CA GLY A 82 18.61 14.54 -15.87
C GLY A 82 18.78 15.55 -14.71
N ASN A 83 18.26 15.24 -13.51
CA ASN A 83 18.35 16.10 -12.33
C ASN A 83 19.72 16.08 -11.62
N GLY A 84 20.67 15.25 -12.10
CA GLY A 84 22.02 15.16 -11.55
C GLY A 84 22.16 14.37 -10.26
N ILE A 85 21.09 13.72 -9.76
CA ILE A 85 21.13 12.86 -8.58
C ILE A 85 21.83 11.56 -8.94
N ALA A 86 22.78 11.10 -8.10
CA ALA A 86 23.39 9.79 -8.26
C ALA A 86 22.36 8.67 -7.96
N ALA A 87 22.52 7.51 -8.60
CA ALA A 87 21.56 6.41 -8.48
C ALA A 87 21.35 5.95 -7.03
N ALA A 88 22.42 5.83 -6.25
CA ALA A 88 22.34 5.47 -4.83
C ALA A 88 21.58 6.54 -4.02
N ASP A 89 21.87 7.83 -4.27
CA ASP A 89 21.25 8.94 -3.56
C ASP A 89 19.75 9.10 -3.90
N LEU A 90 19.33 8.69 -5.11
CA LEU A 90 17.93 8.71 -5.52
C LEU A 90 17.09 7.81 -4.61
N LYS A 91 17.54 6.57 -4.37
CA LYS A 91 16.85 5.63 -3.48
C LYS A 91 16.73 6.18 -2.08
N ASP A 92 17.84 6.62 -1.49
CA ASP A 92 17.88 7.16 -0.13
C ASP A 92 16.95 8.39 0.01
N THR A 93 16.93 9.24 -1.02
CA THR A 93 16.05 10.43 -1.04
C THR A 93 14.57 10.03 -1.12
N LEU A 94 14.22 9.06 -1.96
CA LEU A 94 12.85 8.57 -2.07
C LEU A 94 12.37 7.90 -0.78
N GLU A 95 13.21 7.12 -0.11
CA GLU A 95 12.91 6.49 1.18
C GLU A 95 12.72 7.54 2.28
N ALA A 96 13.54 8.60 2.29
CA ALA A 96 13.41 9.70 3.24
C ALA A 96 12.10 10.47 3.03
N GLU A 97 11.76 10.84 1.79
CA GLU A 97 10.50 11.52 1.47
C GLU A 97 9.28 10.64 1.82
N PHE A 98 9.35 9.35 1.53
CA PHE A 98 8.31 8.41 1.91
C PHE A 98 8.09 8.35 3.42
N ALA A 99 9.16 8.32 4.22
CA ALA A 99 9.08 8.35 5.68
C ALA A 99 8.43 9.65 6.20
N LEU A 100 8.73 10.80 5.58
CA LEU A 100 8.14 12.09 5.94
C LEU A 100 6.63 12.15 5.71
N ILE A 101 6.09 11.42 4.71
CA ILE A 101 4.65 11.32 4.49
C ILE A 101 3.96 10.75 5.74
N PHE A 102 4.50 9.67 6.34
CA PHE A 102 3.94 9.09 7.56
C PHE A 102 4.12 10.00 8.78
N GLU A 103 5.30 10.59 8.93
CA GLU A 103 5.62 11.46 10.07
C GLU A 103 4.69 12.69 10.12
N ARG A 104 4.33 13.23 8.95
CA ARG A 104 3.56 14.46 8.82
C ARG A 104 2.08 14.25 8.48
N CYS A 105 1.64 13.00 8.36
CA CYS A 105 0.25 12.69 8.06
C CYS A 105 -0.64 13.06 9.25
N THR A 106 -1.61 13.93 8.99
CA THR A 106 -2.63 14.34 9.97
C THR A 106 -4.03 13.85 9.61
N MET A 107 -4.13 13.02 8.56
CA MET A 107 -5.39 12.44 8.12
C MET A 107 -5.94 11.44 9.14
N THR A 108 -7.27 11.28 9.18
CA THR A 108 -7.98 10.36 10.08
C THR A 108 -9.15 9.69 9.35
N GLY A 109 -9.72 8.64 9.96
CA GLY A 109 -10.90 7.96 9.43
C GLY A 109 -10.63 7.25 8.10
N GLU A 110 -11.66 7.12 7.28
CA GLU A 110 -11.62 6.34 6.04
C GLU A 110 -10.60 6.89 5.03
N ALA A 111 -10.51 8.20 4.88
CA ALA A 111 -9.50 8.82 4.03
C ALA A 111 -8.07 8.39 4.39
N HIS A 112 -7.76 8.27 5.67
CA HIS A 112 -6.48 7.79 6.17
C HIS A 112 -6.26 6.29 5.84
N GLU A 113 -7.29 5.47 6.01
CA GLU A 113 -7.23 4.04 5.65
C GLU A 113 -6.99 3.85 4.15
N GLN A 114 -7.67 4.63 3.31
CA GLN A 114 -7.45 4.59 1.86
C GLN A 114 -6.04 5.05 1.49
N LEU A 115 -5.50 6.07 2.17
CA LEU A 115 -4.11 6.49 1.97
C LEU A 115 -3.14 5.36 2.34
N HIS A 116 -3.34 4.67 3.45
CA HIS A 116 -2.51 3.52 3.83
C HIS A 116 -2.56 2.40 2.79
N ASN A 117 -3.75 2.09 2.25
CA ASN A 117 -3.88 1.12 1.17
C ASN A 117 -3.12 1.55 -0.09
N TYR A 118 -3.18 2.84 -0.42
CA TYR A 118 -2.42 3.41 -1.54
C TYR A 118 -0.90 3.33 -1.33
N LEU A 119 -0.41 3.65 -0.12
CA LEU A 119 1.02 3.68 0.19
C LEU A 119 1.63 2.27 0.39
N LYS A 120 0.81 1.25 0.65
CA LYS A 120 1.22 -0.11 1.02
C LYS A 120 2.22 -0.78 0.05
N PRO A 121 2.14 -0.62 -1.28
CA PRO A 121 3.11 -1.22 -2.20
C PRO A 121 4.48 -0.52 -2.18
N LEU A 122 4.54 0.78 -1.87
CA LEU A 122 5.75 1.59 -2.02
C LEU A 122 6.97 1.09 -1.22
N PRO A 123 6.84 0.61 0.04
CA PRO A 123 8.01 0.10 0.78
C PRO A 123 8.74 -1.04 0.07
N SER A 124 8.01 -1.96 -0.56
CA SER A 124 8.65 -3.04 -1.32
C SER A 124 9.26 -2.53 -2.62
N MET A 125 8.56 -1.65 -3.34
CA MET A 125 9.06 -1.06 -4.58
C MET A 125 10.33 -0.24 -4.35
N LEU A 126 10.40 0.55 -3.28
CA LEU A 126 11.59 1.33 -2.90
C LEU A 126 12.74 0.42 -2.48
N ARG A 127 12.48 -0.57 -1.62
CA ARG A 127 13.50 -1.54 -1.21
C ARG A 127 14.13 -2.24 -2.41
N ASP A 128 13.31 -2.64 -3.35
CA ASP A 128 13.70 -3.44 -4.51
C ASP A 128 14.27 -2.56 -5.66
N LEU A 129 14.28 -1.22 -5.50
CA LEU A 129 14.88 -0.30 -6.47
C LEU A 129 16.41 -0.48 -6.49
N PRO A 130 17.00 -0.86 -7.65
CA PRO A 130 18.45 -1.02 -7.75
C PRO A 130 19.19 0.31 -7.56
N THR A 131 20.34 0.26 -6.88
CA THR A 131 21.19 1.44 -6.63
C THR A 131 22.20 1.71 -7.73
N ASP A 132 22.39 0.76 -8.65
CA ASP A 132 23.31 0.85 -9.79
C ASP A 132 22.58 1.03 -11.14
N ALA A 133 21.34 0.54 -11.21
CA ALA A 133 20.49 0.64 -12.40
C ALA A 133 19.04 0.98 -12.00
N PRO A 134 18.76 2.14 -11.40
CA PRO A 134 17.44 2.47 -10.87
C PRO A 134 16.35 2.56 -11.94
N GLN A 135 16.72 2.68 -13.22
CA GLN A 135 15.76 2.66 -14.34
C GLN A 135 14.91 1.39 -14.38
N ASP A 136 15.41 0.25 -13.90
CA ASP A 136 14.70 -1.03 -13.93
C ASP A 136 13.47 -1.05 -13.00
N GLY A 137 13.48 -0.29 -11.89
CA GLY A 137 12.35 -0.16 -10.95
C GLY A 137 11.63 1.19 -11.02
N HIS A 138 12.24 2.17 -11.65
CA HIS A 138 11.79 3.56 -11.72
C HIS A 138 10.37 3.71 -12.28
N GLU A 139 10.11 3.12 -13.46
CA GLU A 139 8.82 3.24 -14.13
C GLU A 139 7.66 2.62 -13.30
N ALA A 140 7.93 1.56 -12.56
CA ALA A 140 6.92 0.94 -11.71
C ALA A 140 6.51 1.87 -10.55
N ILE A 141 7.48 2.50 -9.88
CA ILE A 141 7.23 3.44 -8.79
C ILE A 141 6.54 4.70 -9.35
N LEU A 142 7.05 5.26 -10.42
CA LEU A 142 6.48 6.45 -11.06
C LEU A 142 5.04 6.20 -11.54
N GLY A 143 4.79 5.05 -12.17
CA GLY A 143 3.46 4.63 -12.60
C GLY A 143 2.48 4.48 -11.44
N HIS A 144 2.95 4.02 -10.27
CA HIS A 144 2.15 3.98 -9.04
C HIS A 144 1.88 5.40 -8.51
N LEU A 145 2.90 6.24 -8.38
CA LEU A 145 2.76 7.61 -7.86
C LEU A 145 1.82 8.47 -8.72
N ARG A 146 1.84 8.32 -10.04
CA ARG A 146 0.95 9.05 -10.96
C ARG A 146 -0.53 8.73 -10.76
N LYS A 147 -0.86 7.58 -10.16
CA LYS A 147 -2.25 7.21 -9.83
C LYS A 147 -2.79 7.95 -8.61
N TYR A 148 -1.95 8.64 -7.83
CA TYR A 148 -2.37 9.35 -6.62
C TYR A 148 -3.53 10.30 -6.87
N GLY A 149 -3.44 11.15 -7.88
CA GLY A 149 -4.48 12.12 -8.24
C GLY A 149 -5.80 11.52 -8.71
N THR A 150 -5.87 10.19 -8.92
CA THR A 150 -7.14 9.49 -9.17
C THR A 150 -7.96 9.37 -7.89
N TYR A 151 -7.31 9.26 -6.74
CA TYR A 151 -7.96 8.95 -5.46
C TYR A 151 -7.92 10.09 -4.45
N PHE A 152 -6.93 11.00 -4.55
CA PHE A 152 -6.67 12.06 -3.56
C PHE A 152 -6.55 13.44 -4.20
N GLU A 153 -6.90 14.47 -3.42
CA GLU A 153 -6.76 15.89 -3.77
C GLU A 153 -6.35 16.74 -2.57
#